data_a12696ed22610e3bddf294e5b26f5bcf
#
_entry.id   a12696ed22610e3bddf294e5b26f5bcf
#
_cell.length_a   1.000
_cell.length_b   1.000
_cell.length_c   1.000
_cell.angle_alpha   90.00
_cell.angle_beta   90.00
_cell.angle_gamma   90.00
#
_symmetry.space_group_name_H-M   'P 1'
#
loop_
_entity.id
_entity.type
_entity.pdbx_description
1 polymer ?
#
loop_
_entity_poly.entity_id
_entity_poly.type
_entity_poly.pdbx_seq_one_letter_code
_entity_poly.pdbx_strand_id
1 'polypeptide(L)'
;VVKMLGNSDLTVLGNRSGNQINKSLDIKYGKIAAAIAPQKGNEFRIATPTSVASVKGTELTIDSQPGIGDSFTLLEGLIEVTNTINGESTEVKNGETAVSTPEGSLEVHETTTDDIAGFELADVEIPTQELRFEVEDEDGNIKEIIIRFQ
;
A
#
# COMPACT_ATOMS: atom_id res chain seq x y z
N VAL A 1 1.33 -8.78 -4.84
CA VAL A 1 2.40 -9.10 -3.87
C VAL A 1 2.59 -7.91 -2.94
N VAL A 2 2.64 -8.15 -1.66
CA VAL A 2 2.94 -7.14 -0.64
C VAL A 2 4.19 -7.59 0.12
N LYS A 3 5.18 -6.72 0.21
CA LYS A 3 6.43 -6.94 0.91
C LYS A 3 6.55 -5.94 2.07
N MET A 4 6.71 -6.45 3.27
CA MET A 4 6.96 -5.62 4.45
C MET A 4 8.44 -5.61 4.76
N LEU A 5 8.97 -4.43 5.03
CA LEU A 5 10.32 -4.30 5.61
C LEU A 5 10.25 -4.42 7.13
N GLY A 6 11.39 -4.68 7.77
CA GLY A 6 11.45 -4.84 9.22
C GLY A 6 10.82 -3.67 9.98
N ASN A 7 10.27 -3.95 11.16
CA ASN A 7 9.62 -2.95 12.01
C ASN A 7 8.40 -2.27 11.35
N SER A 8 7.48 -3.07 10.81
CA SER A 8 6.23 -2.62 10.18
C SER A 8 5.03 -3.35 10.75
N ASP A 9 3.89 -2.67 10.82
CA ASP A 9 2.59 -3.23 11.23
C ASP A 9 1.55 -2.98 10.14
N LEU A 10 1.00 -4.06 9.62
CA LEU A 10 0.06 -4.08 8.50
C LEU A 10 -1.05 -5.09 8.76
N THR A 11 -2.29 -4.71 8.48
CA THR A 11 -3.45 -5.60 8.48
C THR A 11 -4.04 -5.69 7.07
N VAL A 12 -4.29 -6.91 6.60
CA VAL A 12 -4.97 -7.16 5.32
C VAL A 12 -6.44 -7.47 5.61
N LEU A 13 -7.33 -6.72 4.98
CA LEU A 13 -8.77 -6.89 5.10
C LEU A 13 -9.38 -7.21 3.73
N GLY A 14 -10.31 -8.14 3.70
CA GLY A 14 -11.12 -8.44 2.52
C GLY A 14 -12.59 -8.41 2.90
N ASN A 15 -13.40 -7.71 2.11
CA ASN A 15 -14.85 -7.68 2.27
C ASN A 15 -15.53 -7.99 0.94
N ARG A 16 -16.48 -8.91 0.96
CA ARG A 16 -17.30 -9.25 -0.20
C ARG A 16 -18.67 -8.60 -0.09
N SER A 17 -19.06 -7.86 -1.11
CA SER A 17 -20.39 -7.29 -1.26
C SER A 17 -20.96 -7.71 -2.62
N GLY A 18 -21.84 -8.71 -2.62
CA GLY A 18 -22.34 -9.31 -3.85
C GLY A 18 -21.23 -9.95 -4.69
N ASN A 19 -21.08 -9.51 -5.95
CA ASN A 19 -20.02 -9.95 -6.86
C ASN A 19 -18.72 -9.14 -6.77
N GLN A 20 -18.66 -8.14 -5.89
CA GLN A 20 -17.49 -7.30 -5.71
C GLN A 20 -16.69 -7.75 -4.48
N ILE A 21 -15.39 -7.84 -4.66
CA ILE A 21 -14.43 -8.13 -3.58
C ILE A 21 -13.61 -6.86 -3.36
N ASN A 22 -13.86 -6.18 -2.27
CA ASN A 22 -13.08 -5.04 -1.84
C ASN A 22 -11.96 -5.51 -0.93
N LYS A 23 -10.74 -5.15 -1.28
CA LYS A 23 -9.55 -5.49 -0.51
C LYS A 23 -8.95 -4.20 0.04
N SER A 24 -8.44 -4.26 1.26
CA SER A 24 -7.72 -3.15 1.84
C SER A 24 -6.50 -3.60 2.63
N LEU A 25 -5.47 -2.76 2.57
CA LEU A 25 -4.32 -2.81 3.47
C LEU A 25 -4.48 -1.68 4.48
N ASP A 26 -4.38 -1.99 5.75
CA ASP A 26 -4.40 -1.02 6.83
C ASP A 26 -3.00 -1.00 7.47
N ILE A 27 -2.27 0.07 7.22
CA ILE A 27 -0.88 0.25 7.64
C ILE A 27 -0.85 1.16 8.86
N LYS A 28 -0.33 0.67 9.95
CA LYS A 28 -0.15 1.49 11.15
C LYS A 28 1.17 2.22 11.16
N TYR A 29 2.21 1.56 10.73
CA TYR A 29 3.56 2.14 10.56
C TYR A 29 4.46 1.22 9.77
N GLY A 30 5.53 1.78 9.23
CA GLY A 30 6.62 1.04 8.60
C GLY A 30 6.73 1.26 7.11
N LYS A 31 7.61 0.48 6.48
CA LYS A 31 7.91 0.52 5.05
C LYS A 31 7.36 -0.70 4.34
N ILE A 32 6.58 -0.46 3.31
CA ILE A 32 5.86 -1.49 2.58
C ILE A 32 6.04 -1.27 1.08
N ALA A 33 6.40 -2.32 0.36
CA ALA A 33 6.36 -2.34 -1.09
C ALA A 33 5.20 -3.23 -1.55
N ALA A 34 4.39 -2.73 -2.47
CA ALA A 34 3.22 -3.45 -2.97
C ALA A 34 3.17 -3.43 -4.50
N ALA A 35 2.97 -4.61 -5.09
CA ALA A 35 2.60 -4.76 -6.49
C ALA A 35 1.17 -5.32 -6.56
N ILE A 36 0.24 -4.49 -7.04
CA ILE A 36 -1.18 -4.77 -7.04
C ILE A 36 -1.65 -4.95 -8.48
N ALA A 37 -2.13 -6.14 -8.79
CA ALA A 37 -2.68 -6.45 -10.11
C ALA A 37 -3.94 -5.60 -10.41
N PRO A 38 -4.26 -5.32 -11.69
CA PRO A 38 -5.46 -4.62 -12.09
C PRO A 38 -6.72 -5.25 -11.50
N GLN A 39 -7.58 -4.46 -10.88
CA GLN A 39 -8.69 -4.92 -10.04
C GLN A 39 -10.01 -5.14 -10.79
N LYS A 40 -10.07 -5.06 -12.11
CA LYS A 40 -11.23 -5.38 -12.97
C LYS A 40 -12.61 -5.02 -12.36
N GLY A 41 -12.76 -3.75 -11.92
CA GLY A 41 -14.00 -3.25 -11.32
C GLY A 41 -14.11 -3.43 -9.80
N ASN A 42 -13.16 -4.08 -9.15
CA ASN A 42 -13.05 -4.12 -7.69
C ASN A 42 -12.19 -2.96 -7.18
N GLU A 43 -12.41 -2.54 -5.95
CA GLU A 43 -11.61 -1.50 -5.30
C GLU A 43 -10.51 -2.15 -4.45
N PHE A 44 -9.31 -1.60 -4.55
CA PHE A 44 -8.22 -1.88 -3.63
C PHE A 44 -7.83 -0.59 -2.91
N ARG A 45 -7.90 -0.59 -1.59
CA ARG A 45 -7.59 0.57 -0.75
C ARG A 45 -6.39 0.32 0.12
N ILE A 46 -5.59 1.35 0.30
CA ILE A 46 -4.49 1.35 1.26
C ILE A 46 -4.76 2.49 2.23
N ALA A 47 -4.94 2.15 3.50
CA ALA A 47 -5.14 3.12 4.59
C ALA A 47 -3.88 3.25 5.41
N THR A 48 -3.51 4.48 5.74
CA THR A 48 -2.44 4.85 6.65
C THR A 48 -2.99 5.79 7.72
N PRO A 49 -2.25 6.16 8.76
CA PRO A 49 -2.74 7.09 9.78
C PRO A 49 -3.21 8.45 9.26
N THR A 50 -2.65 8.94 8.13
CA THR A 50 -3.00 10.26 7.59
C THR A 50 -3.75 10.22 6.27
N SER A 51 -3.80 9.07 5.60
CA SER A 51 -4.32 9.01 4.22
C SER A 51 -5.01 7.70 3.86
N VAL A 52 -5.79 7.78 2.80
CA VAL A 52 -6.31 6.62 2.06
C VAL A 52 -5.91 6.74 0.60
N ALA A 53 -5.28 5.71 0.06
CA ALA A 53 -4.99 5.59 -1.36
C ALA A 53 -5.96 4.61 -2.04
N SER A 54 -6.55 5.01 -3.15
CA SER A 54 -7.34 4.16 -4.03
C SER A 54 -6.46 3.66 -5.19
N VAL A 55 -6.37 2.35 -5.36
CA VAL A 55 -5.40 1.68 -6.23
C VAL A 55 -6.12 0.83 -7.27
N LYS A 56 -5.73 0.99 -8.54
CA LYS A 56 -6.36 0.26 -9.67
C LYS A 56 -5.43 -0.68 -10.43
N GLY A 57 -4.30 -0.98 -9.87
CA GLY A 57 -3.25 -1.78 -10.53
C GLY A 57 -1.97 -0.96 -10.61
N THR A 58 -1.10 -1.14 -9.64
CA THR A 58 0.05 -0.27 -9.43
C THR A 58 1.19 -1.01 -8.75
N GLU A 59 2.38 -0.50 -8.96
CA GLU A 59 3.54 -0.82 -8.15
C GLU A 59 3.97 0.42 -7.37
N LEU A 60 4.00 0.33 -6.05
CA LEU A 60 4.28 1.46 -5.18
C LEU A 60 5.02 1.05 -3.91
N THR A 61 5.68 2.02 -3.31
CA THR A 61 6.23 1.91 -1.95
C THR A 61 5.55 2.90 -1.03
N ILE A 62 5.42 2.53 0.23
CA ILE A 62 4.77 3.32 1.27
C ILE A 62 5.69 3.38 2.47
N ASP A 63 5.95 4.58 2.97
CA ASP A 63 6.64 4.81 4.24
C ASP A 63 5.70 5.55 5.18
N SER A 64 5.24 4.88 6.22
CA SER A 64 4.31 5.41 7.22
C SER A 64 5.04 5.63 8.54
N GLN A 65 5.12 6.87 8.97
CA GLN A 65 5.81 7.29 10.19
C GLN A 65 4.81 8.03 11.11
N PRO A 66 4.27 7.34 12.13
CA PRO A 66 3.30 7.93 13.04
C PRO A 66 3.76 9.26 13.65
N GLY A 67 2.91 10.28 13.58
CA GLY A 67 3.20 11.63 14.06
C GLY A 67 4.08 12.49 13.16
N ILE A 68 4.59 11.92 12.06
CA ILE A 68 5.41 12.64 11.06
C ILE A 68 4.64 12.76 9.75
N GLY A 69 4.18 11.64 9.22
CA GLY A 69 3.42 11.58 7.98
C GLY A 69 3.61 10.28 7.23
N ASP A 70 2.94 10.21 6.09
CA ASP A 70 2.95 9.06 5.20
C ASP A 70 3.38 9.47 3.80
N SER A 71 4.24 8.69 3.16
CA SER A 71 4.63 8.89 1.78
C SER A 71 4.21 7.71 0.90
N PHE A 72 3.72 8.02 -0.29
CA PHE A 72 3.33 7.06 -1.32
C PHE A 72 4.15 7.34 -2.57
N THR A 73 5.11 6.50 -2.86
CA THR A 73 5.96 6.60 -4.06
C THR A 73 5.47 5.64 -5.13
N LEU A 74 5.06 6.18 -6.26
CA LEU A 74 4.49 5.38 -7.34
C LEU A 74 5.56 5.01 -8.38
N LEU A 75 5.81 3.71 -8.52
CA LEU A 75 6.76 3.17 -9.47
C LEU A 75 6.09 2.86 -10.81
N GLU A 76 4.84 2.38 -10.78
CA GLU A 76 4.04 2.09 -11.97
C GLU A 76 2.55 2.26 -11.69
N GLY A 77 1.82 2.88 -12.63
CA GLY A 77 0.36 3.02 -12.60
C GLY A 77 -0.13 4.42 -12.24
N LEU A 78 -1.29 4.48 -11.61
CA LEU A 78 -1.95 5.69 -11.13
C LEU A 78 -2.68 5.38 -9.83
N ILE A 79 -2.53 6.25 -8.85
CA ILE A 79 -3.29 6.20 -7.59
C ILE A 79 -3.92 7.56 -7.29
N GLU A 80 -5.00 7.54 -6.52
CA GLU A 80 -5.54 8.73 -5.89
C GLU A 80 -5.28 8.65 -4.38
N VAL A 81 -4.63 9.64 -3.82
CA VAL A 81 -4.35 9.75 -2.38
C VAL A 81 -5.23 10.84 -1.79
N THR A 82 -5.93 10.53 -0.72
CA THR A 82 -6.77 11.46 0.04
C THR A 82 -6.22 11.60 1.45
N ASN A 83 -5.91 12.83 1.87
CA ASN A 83 -5.60 13.12 3.27
C ASN A 83 -6.90 13.04 4.08
N THR A 84 -6.93 12.22 5.14
CA THR A 84 -8.13 11.98 5.94
C THR A 84 -8.45 13.10 6.94
N ILE A 85 -7.50 14.01 7.16
CA ILE A 85 -7.67 15.12 8.13
C ILE A 85 -8.49 16.25 7.53
N ASN A 86 -8.21 16.63 6.29
CA ASN A 86 -8.89 17.73 5.61
C ASN A 86 -9.73 17.32 4.38
N GLY A 87 -9.61 16.05 3.94
CA GLY A 87 -10.33 15.51 2.79
C GLY A 87 -9.73 15.92 1.43
N GLU A 88 -8.57 16.53 1.39
CA GLU A 88 -7.88 16.89 0.16
C GLU A 88 -7.41 15.64 -0.57
N SER A 89 -7.64 15.58 -1.88
CA SER A 89 -7.25 14.47 -2.75
C SER A 89 -6.36 14.94 -3.88
N THR A 90 -5.43 14.07 -4.27
CA THR A 90 -4.56 14.30 -5.43
C THR A 90 -4.27 12.99 -6.16
N GLU A 91 -4.08 13.10 -7.47
CA GLU A 91 -3.55 11.99 -8.27
C GLU A 91 -2.02 11.94 -8.17
N VAL A 92 -1.49 10.72 -8.09
CA VAL A 92 -0.05 10.44 -8.11
C VAL A 92 0.24 9.54 -9.30
N LYS A 93 1.18 9.94 -10.13
CA LYS A 93 1.58 9.27 -11.37
C LYS A 93 2.91 8.58 -11.21
N ASN A 94 3.28 7.80 -12.23
CA ASN A 94 4.59 7.19 -12.36
C ASN A 94 5.72 8.18 -12.07
N GLY A 95 6.61 7.82 -11.16
CA GLY A 95 7.78 8.62 -10.81
C GLY A 95 7.47 9.80 -9.88
N GLU A 96 6.28 9.84 -9.29
CA GLU A 96 5.89 10.84 -8.30
C GLU A 96 5.73 10.23 -6.91
N THR A 97 5.95 11.07 -5.90
CA THR A 97 5.73 10.77 -4.49
C THR A 97 4.74 11.75 -3.89
N ALA A 98 3.69 11.24 -3.27
CA ALA A 98 2.79 12.03 -2.45
C ALA A 98 3.20 11.95 -0.98
N VAL A 99 3.25 13.07 -0.30
CA VAL A 99 3.50 13.17 1.14
C VAL A 99 2.28 13.76 1.83
N SER A 100 1.76 13.04 2.80
CA SER A 100 0.60 13.43 3.61
C SER A 100 0.99 13.56 5.06
N THR A 101 0.56 14.64 5.71
CA THR A 101 0.93 14.91 7.10
C THR A 101 -0.27 14.92 8.04
N PRO A 102 -0.05 14.72 9.36
CA PRO A 102 -1.12 14.81 10.37
C PRO A 102 -1.75 16.20 10.48
N GLU A 103 -1.09 17.25 10.00
CA GLU A 103 -1.59 18.62 9.97
C GLU A 103 -2.55 18.87 8.79
N GLY A 104 -2.68 17.91 7.87
CA GLY A 104 -3.55 17.98 6.71
C GLY A 104 -2.87 18.45 5.43
N SER A 105 -1.55 18.56 5.38
CA SER A 105 -0.82 18.83 4.13
C SER A 105 -0.80 17.59 3.25
N LEU A 106 -1.02 17.81 1.95
CA LEU A 106 -0.90 16.78 0.90
C LEU A 106 -0.15 17.38 -0.29
N GLU A 107 1.09 16.96 -0.49
CA GLU A 107 1.98 17.47 -1.51
C GLU A 107 2.47 16.36 -2.42
N VAL A 108 2.67 16.67 -3.70
CA VAL A 108 3.22 15.74 -4.71
C VAL A 108 4.47 16.34 -5.31
N HIS A 109 5.52 15.55 -5.40
CA HIS A 109 6.78 15.91 -6.04
C HIS A 109 7.33 14.76 -6.89
N GLU A 110 8.30 15.05 -7.75
CA GLU A 110 9.04 14.00 -8.46
C GLU A 110 9.82 13.14 -7.46
N THR A 111 9.75 11.82 -7.62
CA THR A 111 10.41 10.86 -6.73
C THR A 111 11.92 11.09 -6.69
N THR A 112 12.44 11.20 -5.49
CA THR A 112 13.88 11.34 -5.21
C THR A 112 14.48 10.01 -4.75
N THR A 113 15.81 9.94 -4.69
CA THR A 113 16.50 8.78 -4.11
C THR A 113 16.19 8.59 -2.62
N ASP A 114 15.88 9.66 -1.90
CA ASP A 114 15.49 9.58 -0.48
C ASP A 114 14.12 8.93 -0.30
N ASP A 115 13.18 9.14 -1.22
CA ASP A 115 11.83 8.56 -1.16
C ASP A 115 11.85 7.02 -1.27
N ILE A 116 12.81 6.49 -2.01
CA ILE A 116 13.00 5.04 -2.20
C ILE A 116 14.11 4.46 -1.33
N ALA A 117 14.79 5.28 -0.55
CA ALA A 117 15.85 4.82 0.33
C ALA A 117 15.32 3.83 1.38
N GLY A 118 16.02 2.73 1.55
CA GLY A 118 15.62 1.64 2.44
C GLY A 118 14.75 0.57 1.76
N PHE A 119 14.20 0.83 0.57
CA PHE A 119 13.58 -0.21 -0.25
C PHE A 119 14.59 -0.93 -1.14
N GLU A 120 15.72 -0.29 -1.45
CA GLU A 120 16.82 -0.86 -2.25
C GLU A 120 17.63 -1.94 -1.50
N LEU A 121 17.57 -1.97 -0.17
CA LEU A 121 18.23 -3.00 0.65
C LEU A 121 17.58 -4.38 0.54
N ALA A 122 16.55 -4.52 -0.27
CA ALA A 122 15.85 -5.78 -0.50
C ALA A 122 16.65 -6.79 -1.36
N ASP A 123 17.78 -6.40 -1.93
CA ASP A 123 18.73 -7.30 -2.62
C ASP A 123 19.72 -8.02 -1.67
N VAL A 124 19.74 -7.65 -0.39
CA VAL A 124 20.39 -8.47 0.62
C VAL A 124 19.47 -9.66 0.89
N GLU A 125 19.92 -10.88 0.64
CA GLU A 125 19.21 -12.11 0.96
C GLU A 125 19.01 -12.25 2.47
N ILE A 126 18.09 -11.46 3.02
CA ILE A 126 17.54 -11.70 4.34
C ILE A 126 16.54 -12.85 4.18
N PRO A 127 16.60 -13.89 5.00
CA PRO A 127 15.67 -15.01 4.86
C PRO A 127 14.23 -14.49 4.90
N THR A 128 13.59 -14.55 3.74
CA THR A 128 12.20 -14.13 3.58
C THR A 128 11.32 -15.13 4.30
N GLN A 129 10.61 -14.69 5.30
CA GLN A 129 9.55 -15.49 5.91
C GLN A 129 8.28 -15.32 5.08
N GLU A 130 7.64 -16.45 4.78
CA GLU A 130 6.36 -16.44 4.08
C GLU A 130 5.26 -16.89 5.03
N LEU A 131 4.21 -16.10 5.07
CA LEU A 131 2.96 -16.50 5.71
C LEU A 131 1.95 -16.77 4.59
N ARG A 132 1.47 -18.01 4.53
CA ARG A 132 0.49 -18.45 3.53
C ARG A 132 -0.85 -18.67 4.20
N PHE A 133 -1.89 -18.07 3.65
CA PHE A 133 -3.27 -18.29 4.07
C PHE A 133 -4.07 -18.87 2.90
N GLU A 134 -4.82 -19.89 3.19
CA GLU A 134 -5.89 -20.34 2.32
C GLU A 134 -7.20 -19.71 2.78
N VAL A 135 -7.87 -19.03 1.88
CA VAL A 135 -9.20 -18.45 2.12
C VAL A 135 -10.17 -19.12 1.16
N GLU A 136 -11.16 -19.79 1.70
CA GLU A 136 -12.26 -20.36 0.95
C GLU A 136 -13.34 -19.29 0.71
N ASP A 137 -13.72 -19.08 -0.56
CA ASP A 137 -14.85 -18.23 -0.89
C ASP A 137 -16.19 -18.98 -0.71
N GLU A 138 -17.32 -18.27 -0.83
CA GLU A 138 -18.64 -18.85 -0.64
C GLU A 138 -18.99 -19.93 -1.68
N ASP A 139 -18.26 -20.01 -2.78
CA ASP A 139 -18.40 -21.00 -3.84
C ASP A 139 -17.48 -22.22 -3.64
N GLY A 140 -16.73 -22.25 -2.53
CA GLY A 140 -15.79 -23.31 -2.20
C GLY A 140 -14.45 -23.24 -2.92
N ASN A 141 -14.14 -22.10 -3.59
CA ASN A 141 -12.85 -21.92 -4.24
C ASN A 141 -11.80 -21.48 -3.21
N ILE A 142 -10.68 -22.18 -3.21
CA ILE A 142 -9.54 -21.85 -2.34
C ILE A 142 -8.66 -20.82 -3.05
N LYS A 143 -8.42 -19.70 -2.38
CA LYS A 143 -7.46 -18.67 -2.80
C LYS A 143 -6.31 -18.61 -1.82
N GLU A 144 -5.10 -18.69 -2.34
CA GLU A 144 -3.88 -18.56 -1.53
C GLU A 144 -3.45 -17.08 -1.47
N ILE A 145 -3.26 -16.58 -0.25
CA ILE A 145 -2.67 -15.26 0.01
C ILE A 145 -1.27 -15.51 0.58
N ILE A 146 -0.26 -14.99 -0.10
CA ILE A 146 1.14 -15.10 0.34
C ILE A 146 1.59 -13.73 0.81
N ILE A 147 1.96 -13.62 2.09
CA ILE A 147 2.60 -12.46 2.67
C ILE A 147 4.07 -12.81 2.88
N ARG A 148 4.96 -12.05 2.25
CA ARG A 148 6.40 -12.17 2.45
C ARG A 148 6.88 -11.03 3.32
N PHE A 149 7.60 -11.35 4.38
CA PHE A 149 8.18 -10.38 5.29
C PHE A 149 9.63 -10.74 5.62
N GLN A 150 10.35 -9.75 5.92
CA GLN A 150 11.77 -9.88 6.28
C GLN A 150 12.00 -9.54 7.74
#